data_75f48334e204c76b83e2f524729a4923
#
_entry.id   75f48334e204c76b83e2f524729a4923
#
_cell.length_a   1.000
_cell.length_b   1.000
_cell.length_c   1.000
_cell.angle_alpha   90.00
_cell.angle_beta   90.00
_cell.angle_gamma   90.00
#
_symmetry.space_group_name_H-M   'P 1'
#
loop_
_entity.id
_entity.type
_entity.pdbx_description
1 polymer ?
#
loop_
_entity_poly.entity_id
_entity_poly.type
_entity_poly.pdbx_seq_one_letter_code
_entity_poly.pdbx_strand_id
1 'polypeptide(L)'
;KLLNIYRRNAINKVTTNICSFFLDKAINLGNYVALVFPKFLLNTPEFAQTRNYLSEKAVECIIDFGEKGFPGVLVETLAIFINNLARPSNTRVASITHGKYMSQSQKYIFDNKLPYWIIYRDAQFDSVCKKLDFNVFKVFRDRQITNSQLSSLGDIRVLKSRNISDDGKEIIDISDYDSYIDYNALKKLAVFEYLDRDDVYLTPNMTYKPRMMKKPKNCVVNGSLAILIPKKDIVLTDKQMEFFSTEEYREFYQIARNYQTRSLNVDACSVFFYGLLRDKNKKSPIIEKFNEQDNSAQLTIFEYMK
;
A
#
# COMPACT_ATOMS: atom_id res chain seq x y z
N LYS A 1 -0.11 11.48 27.75
CA LYS A 1 -0.35 12.89 28.16
C LYS A 1 0.30 13.90 27.21
N LEU A 2 1.59 13.79 26.90
CA LEU A 2 2.34 14.66 25.96
C LEU A 2 1.76 14.64 24.54
N LEU A 3 1.48 13.47 23.96
CA LEU A 3 0.90 13.35 22.63
C LEU A 3 -0.41 14.14 22.48
N ASN A 4 -1.26 14.16 23.51
CA ASN A 4 -2.52 14.91 23.46
C ASN A 4 -2.29 16.43 23.45
N ILE A 5 -1.21 16.92 24.06
CA ILE A 5 -0.85 18.34 24.02
C ILE A 5 -0.42 18.72 22.59
N TYR A 6 0.44 17.92 21.97
CA TYR A 6 0.90 18.19 20.61
C TYR A 6 -0.24 18.08 19.58
N ARG A 7 -1.14 17.09 19.71
CA ARG A 7 -2.27 16.91 18.80
C ARG A 7 -3.25 18.07 18.77
N ARG A 8 -3.44 18.82 19.86
CA ARG A 8 -4.42 19.92 19.92
C ARG A 8 -4.21 20.93 18.79
N ASN A 9 -2.96 21.28 18.50
CA ASN A 9 -2.59 22.29 17.51
C ASN A 9 -1.92 21.70 16.26
N ALA A 10 -1.81 20.37 16.17
CA ALA A 10 -1.18 19.71 15.05
C ALA A 10 -2.03 19.79 13.77
N ILE A 11 -1.37 19.85 12.63
CA ILE A 11 -1.98 19.71 11.29
C ILE A 11 -2.63 18.34 11.16
N ASN A 12 -1.90 17.31 11.57
CA ASN A 12 -2.38 15.93 11.55
C ASN A 12 -2.95 15.53 12.92
N LYS A 13 -4.27 15.40 13.00
CA LYS A 13 -5.01 15.08 14.22
C LYS A 13 -5.05 13.59 14.57
N VAL A 14 -4.74 12.71 13.61
CA VAL A 14 -4.89 11.26 13.77
C VAL A 14 -3.59 10.54 14.07
N THR A 15 -2.44 11.11 13.69
CA THR A 15 -1.15 10.47 13.87
C THR A 15 -0.73 10.41 15.34
N THR A 16 -0.05 9.33 15.69
CA THR A 16 0.73 9.21 16.93
C THR A 16 2.22 9.37 16.69
N ASN A 17 2.64 9.49 15.44
CA ASN A 17 4.03 9.54 15.05
C ASN A 17 4.63 10.92 15.30
N ILE A 18 5.65 10.97 16.12
CA ILE A 18 6.31 12.23 16.55
C ILE A 18 6.90 13.01 15.38
N CYS A 19 7.29 12.33 14.28
CA CYS A 19 7.82 12.97 13.08
C CYS A 19 6.86 14.03 12.52
N SER A 20 5.55 13.76 12.57
CA SER A 20 4.54 14.71 12.09
C SER A 20 4.54 16.01 12.87
N PHE A 21 4.71 15.94 14.19
CA PHE A 21 4.74 17.13 15.04
C PHE A 21 6.01 17.96 14.83
N PHE A 22 7.15 17.31 14.54
CA PHE A 22 8.37 18.01 14.15
C PHE A 22 8.19 18.76 12.83
N LEU A 23 7.55 18.12 11.84
CA LEU A 23 7.25 18.77 10.56
C LEU A 23 6.33 19.97 10.75
N ASP A 24 5.24 19.81 11.51
CA ASP A 24 4.30 20.90 11.83
C ASP A 24 5.04 22.08 12.47
N LYS A 25 5.90 21.79 13.43
CA LYS A 25 6.69 22.82 14.11
C LYS A 25 7.66 23.53 13.18
N ALA A 26 8.36 22.78 12.32
CA ALA A 26 9.32 23.34 11.38
C ALA A 26 8.64 24.25 10.34
N ILE A 27 7.49 23.83 9.80
CA ILE A 27 6.71 24.64 8.84
C ILE A 27 6.23 25.96 9.45
N ASN A 28 5.83 25.93 10.73
CA ASN A 28 5.36 27.13 11.41
C ASN A 28 6.49 28.10 11.82
N LEU A 29 7.74 27.65 11.86
CA LEU A 29 8.88 28.46 12.27
C LEU A 29 9.74 28.96 11.10
N GLY A 30 9.81 28.20 10.00
CA GLY A 30 10.74 28.46 8.91
C GLY A 30 10.07 28.89 7.63
N ASN A 31 10.66 29.88 6.92
CA ASN A 31 10.28 30.20 5.56
C ASN A 31 10.76 29.11 4.57
N TYR A 32 11.92 28.54 4.83
CA TYR A 32 12.50 27.42 4.11
C TYR A 32 12.71 26.27 5.11
N VAL A 33 12.16 25.11 4.80
CA VAL A 33 12.20 23.94 5.69
C VAL A 33 12.83 22.77 4.95
N ALA A 34 13.86 22.19 5.56
CA ALA A 34 14.48 20.95 5.09
C ALA A 34 14.44 19.92 6.22
N LEU A 35 13.81 18.80 6.01
CA LEU A 35 13.69 17.73 7.02
C LEU A 35 13.94 16.37 6.39
N VAL A 36 14.66 15.51 7.13
CA VAL A 36 14.72 14.09 6.84
C VAL A 36 13.52 13.40 7.51
N PHE A 37 12.82 12.59 6.74
CA PHE A 37 11.58 11.98 7.17
C PHE A 37 11.55 10.50 6.77
N PRO A 38 10.87 9.64 7.52
CA PRO A 38 10.63 8.26 7.06
C PRO A 38 9.82 8.25 5.76
N LYS A 39 10.20 7.41 4.81
CA LYS A 39 9.59 7.34 3.47
C LYS A 39 8.11 6.95 3.52
N PHE A 40 7.63 6.34 4.59
CA PHE A 40 6.23 6.03 4.76
C PHE A 40 5.31 7.29 4.84
N LEU A 41 5.87 8.50 4.99
CA LEU A 41 5.15 9.76 4.74
C LEU A 41 4.41 9.72 3.41
N LEU A 42 5.02 9.14 2.38
CA LEU A 42 4.48 9.17 1.02
C LEU A 42 3.15 8.43 0.88
N ASN A 43 2.93 7.34 1.62
CA ASN A 43 1.88 6.38 1.28
C ASN A 43 1.05 5.82 2.45
N THR A 44 1.41 6.04 3.70
CA THR A 44 0.59 5.50 4.80
C THR A 44 -0.65 6.35 5.06
N PRO A 45 -1.80 5.74 5.42
CA PRO A 45 -3.02 6.47 5.77
C PRO A 45 -2.81 7.47 6.92
N GLU A 46 -1.98 7.10 7.89
CA GLU A 46 -1.64 7.94 9.05
C GLU A 46 -1.18 9.36 8.67
N PHE A 47 -0.50 9.50 7.52
CA PHE A 47 0.03 10.77 7.04
C PHE A 47 -0.84 11.45 5.97
N ALA A 48 -2.06 11.00 5.74
CA ALA A 48 -2.94 11.60 4.72
C ALA A 48 -3.17 13.10 4.99
N GLN A 49 -3.50 13.49 6.22
CA GLN A 49 -3.70 14.91 6.58
C GLN A 49 -2.41 15.74 6.41
N THR A 50 -1.25 15.17 6.74
CA THR A 50 0.04 15.81 6.53
C THR A 50 0.32 16.01 5.03
N ARG A 51 0.08 15.00 4.19
CA ARG A 51 0.24 15.11 2.73
C ARG A 51 -0.70 16.15 2.13
N ASN A 52 -1.97 16.17 2.54
CA ASN A 52 -2.94 17.14 2.06
C ASN A 52 -2.50 18.57 2.37
N TYR A 53 -2.04 18.81 3.58
CA TYR A 53 -1.49 20.12 3.95
C TYR A 53 -0.25 20.50 3.13
N LEU A 54 0.69 19.57 2.98
CA LEU A 54 1.93 19.80 2.23
C LEU A 54 1.67 19.99 0.72
N SER A 55 0.61 19.43 0.17
CA SER A 55 0.26 19.62 -1.25
C SER A 55 -0.10 21.05 -1.59
N GLU A 56 -0.47 21.87 -0.60
CA GLU A 56 -0.75 23.30 -0.73
C GLU A 56 0.50 24.17 -0.57
N LYS A 57 1.63 23.60 -0.15
CA LYS A 57 2.92 24.26 0.00
C LYS A 57 3.82 23.98 -1.19
N ALA A 58 4.78 24.86 -1.47
CA ALA A 58 5.80 24.59 -2.48
C ALA A 58 6.79 23.54 -1.96
N VAL A 59 6.60 22.28 -2.34
CA VAL A 59 7.56 21.21 -2.12
C VAL A 59 8.55 21.21 -3.29
N GLU A 60 9.68 21.91 -3.13
CA GLU A 60 10.62 22.15 -4.23
C GLU A 60 11.47 20.92 -4.58
N CYS A 61 11.78 20.10 -3.56
CA CYS A 61 12.65 18.95 -3.76
C CYS A 61 12.30 17.81 -2.78
N ILE A 62 12.41 16.58 -3.26
CA ILE A 62 12.39 15.35 -2.47
C ILE A 62 13.61 14.52 -2.85
N ILE A 63 14.44 14.17 -1.87
CA ILE A 63 15.58 13.27 -2.05
C ILE A 63 15.26 11.96 -1.36
N ASP A 64 15.10 10.92 -2.13
CA ASP A 64 14.82 9.55 -1.63
C ASP A 64 16.15 8.83 -1.38
N PHE A 65 16.48 8.64 -0.12
CA PHE A 65 17.66 7.88 0.30
C PHE A 65 17.43 6.36 0.30
N GLY A 66 16.17 5.92 0.25
CA GLY A 66 15.84 4.52 0.51
C GLY A 66 16.40 4.09 1.87
N GLU A 67 17.04 2.92 1.92
CA GLU A 67 17.69 2.39 3.13
C GLU A 67 19.14 2.91 3.32
N LYS A 68 19.63 3.77 2.43
CA LYS A 68 20.99 4.30 2.49
C LYS A 68 21.12 5.57 3.33
N GLY A 69 20.02 6.12 3.85
CA GLY A 69 20.04 7.37 4.61
C GLY A 69 20.80 7.29 5.92
N PHE A 70 20.71 6.15 6.61
CA PHE A 70 21.38 5.94 7.90
C PHE A 70 22.03 4.55 7.93
N PRO A 71 23.36 4.44 8.04
CA PRO A 71 24.05 3.16 8.14
C PRO A 71 23.54 2.32 9.31
N GLY A 72 23.26 1.03 9.05
CA GLY A 72 22.78 0.08 10.07
C GLY A 72 21.30 0.22 10.46
N VAL A 73 20.57 1.19 9.89
CA VAL A 73 19.14 1.39 10.16
C VAL A 73 18.32 0.95 8.95
N LEU A 74 17.45 -0.04 9.15
CA LEU A 74 16.62 -0.61 8.08
C LEU A 74 15.29 0.17 7.90
N VAL A 75 15.37 1.50 7.91
CA VAL A 75 14.22 2.39 7.68
C VAL A 75 14.49 3.20 6.42
N GLU A 76 13.61 3.08 5.45
CA GLU A 76 13.66 3.94 4.27
C GLU A 76 13.36 5.38 4.64
N THR A 77 14.19 6.30 4.16
CA THR A 77 14.09 7.72 4.48
C THR A 77 14.13 8.58 3.23
N LEU A 78 13.60 9.79 3.35
CA LEU A 78 13.68 10.85 2.35
C LEU A 78 13.99 12.19 3.02
N ALA A 79 14.57 13.14 2.28
CA ALA A 79 14.57 14.54 2.65
C ALA A 79 13.52 15.28 1.85
N ILE A 80 12.77 16.16 2.51
CA ILE A 80 11.78 17.02 1.88
C ILE A 80 12.18 18.49 2.08
N PHE A 81 12.11 19.28 1.02
CA PHE A 81 12.45 20.71 1.00
C PHE A 81 11.20 21.50 0.65
N ILE A 82 10.79 22.38 1.56
CA ILE A 82 9.55 23.14 1.48
C ILE A 82 9.89 24.62 1.54
N ASN A 83 9.29 25.39 0.62
CA ASN A 83 9.38 26.85 0.59
C ASN A 83 8.00 27.42 0.93
N ASN A 84 7.86 27.97 2.13
CA ASN A 84 6.60 28.57 2.59
C ASN A 84 6.29 29.92 1.93
N LEU A 85 7.28 30.55 1.26
CA LEU A 85 7.11 31.85 0.59
C LEU A 85 6.65 31.71 -0.89
N ALA A 86 6.79 30.50 -1.45
CA ALA A 86 6.46 30.24 -2.84
C ALA A 86 5.10 29.53 -2.97
N ARG A 87 4.56 29.59 -4.20
CA ARG A 87 3.39 28.76 -4.59
C ARG A 87 3.87 27.43 -5.16
N PRO A 88 3.07 26.35 -5.01
CA PRO A 88 3.38 25.05 -5.64
C PRO A 88 3.61 25.20 -7.15
N SER A 89 4.69 24.60 -7.64
CA SER A 89 5.05 24.57 -9.06
C SER A 89 5.60 23.18 -9.45
N ASN A 90 6.89 23.08 -9.74
CA ASN A 90 7.55 21.81 -10.00
C ASN A 90 8.26 21.31 -8.75
N THR A 91 8.23 19.99 -8.55
CA THR A 91 9.00 19.28 -7.54
C THR A 91 10.10 18.47 -8.21
N ARG A 92 11.35 18.68 -7.78
CA ARG A 92 12.50 17.85 -8.17
C ARG A 92 12.52 16.61 -7.29
N VAL A 93 12.67 15.45 -7.90
CA VAL A 93 12.78 14.16 -7.20
C VAL A 93 14.08 13.51 -7.58
N ALA A 94 14.91 13.18 -6.58
CA ALA A 94 16.15 12.44 -6.77
C ALA A 94 16.13 11.16 -5.93
N SER A 95 16.51 10.02 -6.52
CA SER A 95 16.67 8.76 -5.82
C SER A 95 18.13 8.35 -5.75
N ILE A 96 18.65 8.23 -4.54
CA ILE A 96 20.02 7.76 -4.31
C ILE A 96 20.17 6.26 -4.57
N THR A 97 19.11 5.48 -4.33
CA THR A 97 19.13 4.03 -4.50
C THR A 97 18.93 3.60 -5.94
N HIS A 98 18.15 4.34 -6.72
CA HIS A 98 17.77 3.98 -8.10
C HIS A 98 18.44 4.85 -9.16
N GLY A 99 19.27 5.83 -8.77
CA GLY A 99 19.94 6.74 -9.69
C GLY A 99 18.97 7.55 -10.57
N LYS A 100 17.73 7.75 -10.11
CA LYS A 100 16.70 8.48 -10.85
C LYS A 100 16.72 9.96 -10.47
N TYR A 101 16.54 10.83 -11.46
CA TYR A 101 16.30 12.25 -11.29
C TYR A 101 15.18 12.70 -12.22
N MET A 102 14.22 13.43 -11.67
CA MET A 102 13.10 13.97 -12.43
C MET A 102 12.63 15.30 -11.85
N SER A 103 12.04 16.12 -12.69
CA SER A 103 11.36 17.36 -12.30
C SER A 103 9.98 17.37 -12.92
N GLN A 104 8.96 17.39 -12.08
CA GLN A 104 7.56 17.23 -12.49
C GLN A 104 6.68 18.27 -11.80
N SER A 105 5.56 18.61 -12.42
CA SER A 105 4.55 19.42 -11.74
C SER A 105 4.15 18.77 -10.41
N GLN A 106 4.19 19.55 -9.34
CA GLN A 106 3.77 19.08 -8.02
C GLN A 106 2.36 18.53 -8.04
N LYS A 107 1.44 19.19 -8.75
CA LYS A 107 0.05 18.76 -8.92
C LYS A 107 -0.06 17.38 -9.60
N TYR A 108 0.89 17.03 -10.45
CA TYR A 108 0.90 15.74 -11.14
C TYR A 108 1.31 14.59 -10.20
N ILE A 109 2.36 14.78 -9.40
CA ILE A 109 2.85 13.73 -8.49
C ILE A 109 2.07 13.67 -7.17
N PHE A 110 1.35 14.75 -6.80
CA PHE A 110 0.49 14.83 -5.61
C PHE A 110 -1.00 14.81 -5.99
N ASP A 111 -1.33 14.11 -7.07
CA ASP A 111 -2.68 14.00 -7.59
C ASP A 111 -3.63 13.39 -6.54
N ASN A 112 -4.65 14.15 -6.13
CA ASN A 112 -5.63 13.74 -5.13
C ASN A 112 -6.63 12.68 -5.62
N LYS A 113 -6.56 12.27 -6.90
CA LYS A 113 -7.30 11.13 -7.44
C LYS A 113 -6.63 9.80 -7.07
N LEU A 114 -5.36 9.84 -6.68
CA LEU A 114 -4.60 8.70 -6.23
C LEU A 114 -4.63 8.62 -4.70
N PRO A 115 -4.46 7.43 -4.11
CA PRO A 115 -4.58 7.25 -2.65
C PRO A 115 -3.47 7.94 -1.86
N TYR A 116 -2.37 8.28 -2.53
CA TYR A 116 -1.21 8.95 -1.95
C TYR A 116 -0.26 9.49 -3.03
N TRP A 117 0.81 10.15 -2.63
CA TRP A 117 1.78 10.74 -3.54
C TRP A 117 2.59 9.69 -4.30
N ILE A 118 2.65 9.81 -5.63
CA ILE A 118 3.45 8.97 -6.50
C ILE A 118 4.59 9.82 -7.06
N ILE A 119 5.69 9.91 -6.31
CA ILE A 119 6.80 10.83 -6.63
C ILE A 119 7.60 10.42 -7.87
N TYR A 120 7.47 9.15 -8.28
CA TYR A 120 8.10 8.59 -9.49
C TYR A 120 7.12 8.41 -10.66
N ARG A 121 5.94 9.05 -10.57
CA ARG A 121 4.92 8.96 -11.62
C ARG A 121 5.49 9.42 -12.96
N ASP A 122 5.23 8.64 -14.00
CA ASP A 122 5.70 8.87 -15.37
C ASP A 122 4.66 8.44 -16.41
N ALA A 123 5.00 8.55 -17.70
CA ALA A 123 4.11 8.18 -18.79
C ALA A 123 3.77 6.69 -18.81
N GLN A 124 4.69 5.82 -18.36
CA GLN A 124 4.46 4.38 -18.25
C GLN A 124 3.41 4.08 -17.18
N PHE A 125 3.53 4.69 -16.00
CA PHE A 125 2.52 4.60 -14.95
C PHE A 125 1.14 5.05 -15.47
N ASP A 126 1.08 6.21 -16.14
CA ASP A 126 -0.18 6.72 -16.68
C ASP A 126 -0.76 5.84 -17.79
N SER A 127 0.08 5.15 -18.56
CA SER A 127 -0.34 4.19 -19.59
C SER A 127 -1.13 3.03 -18.97
N VAL A 128 -0.66 2.48 -17.84
CA VAL A 128 -1.36 1.43 -17.12
C VAL A 128 -2.61 1.99 -16.42
N CYS A 129 -2.54 3.20 -15.87
CA CYS A 129 -3.72 3.88 -15.31
C CYS A 129 -4.88 3.98 -16.32
N LYS A 130 -4.59 4.18 -17.59
CA LYS A 130 -5.61 4.23 -18.66
C LYS A 130 -6.24 2.85 -18.93
N LYS A 131 -5.57 1.76 -18.61
CA LYS A 131 -6.05 0.39 -18.84
C LYS A 131 -6.89 -0.15 -17.69
N LEU A 132 -6.83 0.44 -16.50
CA LEU A 132 -7.43 -0.09 -15.28
C LEU A 132 -8.55 0.79 -14.74
N ASP A 133 -9.56 0.15 -14.20
CA ASP A 133 -10.53 0.74 -13.29
C ASP A 133 -10.09 0.43 -11.86
N PHE A 134 -9.76 1.47 -11.10
CA PHE A 134 -9.21 1.35 -9.76
C PHE A 134 -10.27 1.31 -8.66
N ASN A 135 -9.82 1.10 -7.42
CA ASN A 135 -10.64 1.14 -6.21
C ASN A 135 -11.76 0.08 -6.18
N VAL A 136 -11.51 -1.07 -6.79
CA VAL A 136 -12.50 -2.14 -6.94
C VAL A 136 -12.46 -3.20 -5.85
N PHE A 137 -11.39 -3.22 -5.03
CA PHE A 137 -11.23 -4.17 -3.94
C PHE A 137 -11.11 -3.51 -2.57
N LYS A 138 -11.57 -4.24 -1.55
CA LYS A 138 -11.12 -4.10 -0.15
C LYS A 138 -10.05 -5.17 0.10
N VAL A 139 -9.25 -4.98 1.16
CA VAL A 139 -8.21 -5.94 1.53
C VAL A 139 -8.43 -6.44 2.95
N PHE A 140 -8.30 -7.75 3.13
CA PHE A 140 -8.14 -8.37 4.44
C PHE A 140 -6.72 -8.98 4.54
N ARG A 141 -6.09 -8.81 5.70
CA ARG A 141 -4.81 -9.42 6.03
C ARG A 141 -4.91 -10.07 7.40
N ASP A 142 -4.66 -11.35 7.46
CA ASP A 142 -4.57 -12.01 8.75
C ASP A 142 -3.38 -11.50 9.57
N ARG A 143 -3.59 -11.34 10.87
CA ARG A 143 -2.57 -10.96 11.85
C ARG A 143 -2.63 -11.84 13.11
N GLN A 144 -3.50 -12.83 13.12
CA GLN A 144 -3.81 -13.64 14.29
C GLN A 144 -3.19 -15.03 14.22
N ILE A 145 -2.98 -15.58 13.02
CA ILE A 145 -2.29 -16.86 12.85
C ILE A 145 -0.80 -16.69 13.19
N THR A 146 -0.35 -17.39 14.20
CA THR A 146 1.04 -17.45 14.63
C THR A 146 1.64 -18.83 14.36
N ASN A 147 2.98 -18.92 14.31
CA ASN A 147 3.65 -20.20 14.08
C ASN A 147 3.31 -21.28 15.14
N SER A 148 2.98 -20.87 16.37
CA SER A 148 2.59 -21.81 17.44
C SER A 148 1.23 -22.48 17.23
N GLN A 149 0.41 -21.95 16.32
CA GLN A 149 -0.90 -22.51 15.96
C GLN A 149 -0.84 -23.40 14.73
N LEU A 150 0.32 -23.44 14.06
CA LEU A 150 0.52 -24.19 12.83
C LEU A 150 1.21 -25.52 13.09
N SER A 151 0.83 -26.52 12.30
CA SER A 151 1.42 -27.86 12.28
C SER A 151 1.67 -28.32 10.84
N SER A 152 2.48 -29.36 10.67
CA SER A 152 2.71 -29.99 9.37
C SER A 152 1.53 -30.84 8.88
N LEU A 153 0.62 -31.20 9.78
CA LEU A 153 -0.60 -31.97 9.51
C LEU A 153 -1.75 -31.33 10.28
N GLY A 154 -2.95 -31.34 9.73
CA GLY A 154 -4.13 -30.76 10.39
C GLY A 154 -5.34 -30.68 9.47
N ASP A 155 -6.43 -30.11 10.00
CA ASP A 155 -7.73 -30.12 9.32
C ASP A 155 -7.80 -29.15 8.14
N ILE A 156 -7.25 -27.94 8.34
CA ILE A 156 -7.41 -26.85 7.38
C ILE A 156 -6.03 -26.35 6.92
N ARG A 157 -5.82 -26.35 5.61
CA ARG A 157 -4.59 -25.83 5.00
C ARG A 157 -4.49 -24.32 5.17
N VAL A 158 -3.31 -23.85 5.57
CA VAL A 158 -2.98 -22.42 5.66
C VAL A 158 -2.04 -22.05 4.51
N LEU A 159 -2.57 -21.39 3.50
CA LEU A 159 -1.78 -20.92 2.36
C LEU A 159 -0.88 -19.75 2.75
N LYS A 160 0.32 -19.76 2.21
CA LYS A 160 1.35 -18.73 2.39
C LYS A 160 1.84 -18.26 1.01
N SER A 161 2.54 -17.12 0.97
CA SER A 161 2.90 -16.45 -0.29
C SER A 161 3.64 -17.35 -1.30
N ARG A 162 4.48 -18.29 -0.83
CA ARG A 162 5.20 -19.22 -1.70
C ARG A 162 4.33 -20.35 -2.25
N ASN A 163 3.14 -20.56 -1.69
CA ASN A 163 2.19 -21.55 -2.23
C ASN A 163 1.48 -21.07 -3.50
N ILE A 164 1.60 -19.80 -3.89
CA ILE A 164 1.09 -19.30 -5.17
C ILE A 164 2.22 -19.30 -6.18
N SER A 165 2.05 -19.98 -7.31
CA SER A 165 3.00 -19.97 -8.43
C SER A 165 3.33 -18.55 -8.90
N ASP A 166 4.49 -18.35 -9.53
CA ASP A 166 4.95 -17.02 -9.96
C ASP A 166 4.02 -16.36 -10.99
N ASP A 167 3.30 -17.17 -11.77
CA ASP A 167 2.28 -16.72 -12.73
C ASP A 167 0.88 -16.54 -12.11
N GLY A 168 0.68 -16.94 -10.85
CA GLY A 168 -0.59 -16.82 -10.14
C GLY A 168 -1.65 -17.86 -10.52
N LYS A 169 -1.30 -18.94 -11.22
CA LYS A 169 -2.28 -19.90 -11.75
C LYS A 169 -2.52 -21.10 -10.84
N GLU A 170 -1.52 -21.51 -10.08
CA GLU A 170 -1.53 -22.76 -9.34
C GLU A 170 -1.15 -22.59 -7.87
N ILE A 171 -1.68 -23.50 -7.05
CA ILE A 171 -1.21 -23.69 -5.68
C ILE A 171 -0.13 -24.76 -5.71
N ILE A 172 1.05 -24.41 -5.21
CA ILE A 172 2.22 -25.28 -5.14
C ILE A 172 2.30 -25.91 -3.75
N ASP A 173 2.44 -27.22 -3.69
CA ASP A 173 2.78 -27.95 -2.50
C ASP A 173 4.29 -27.88 -2.26
N ILE A 174 4.69 -27.51 -1.06
CA ILE A 174 6.11 -27.32 -0.71
C ILE A 174 6.39 -28.09 0.56
N SER A 175 7.17 -29.17 0.45
CA SER A 175 7.60 -29.94 1.62
C SER A 175 8.27 -29.04 2.66
N ASP A 176 8.01 -29.29 3.93
CA ASP A 176 8.51 -28.55 5.10
C ASP A 176 8.12 -27.05 5.16
N TYR A 177 7.30 -26.60 4.23
CA TYR A 177 6.75 -25.23 4.22
C TYR A 177 5.25 -25.19 4.41
N ASP A 178 4.52 -26.17 3.88
CA ASP A 178 3.08 -26.26 4.01
C ASP A 178 2.67 -26.37 5.46
N SER A 179 1.55 -25.78 5.79
CA SER A 179 1.09 -25.71 7.18
C SER A 179 -0.42 -25.82 7.26
N TYR A 180 -0.86 -26.35 8.38
CA TYR A 180 -2.26 -26.61 8.68
C TYR A 180 -2.61 -26.03 10.05
N ILE A 181 -3.89 -25.78 10.28
CA ILE A 181 -4.44 -25.31 11.55
C ILE A 181 -5.62 -26.17 11.97
N ASP A 182 -5.76 -26.43 13.27
CA ASP A 182 -6.92 -27.09 13.85
C ASP A 182 -8.19 -26.27 13.64
N TYR A 183 -9.28 -26.94 13.29
CA TYR A 183 -10.54 -26.27 12.97
C TYR A 183 -11.13 -25.47 14.14
N ASN A 184 -11.01 -25.98 15.39
CA ASN A 184 -11.54 -25.30 16.57
C ASN A 184 -10.69 -24.08 16.95
N ALA A 185 -9.38 -24.13 16.69
CA ALA A 185 -8.50 -22.98 16.83
C ALA A 185 -8.85 -21.91 15.79
N LEU A 186 -9.05 -22.31 14.51
CA LEU A 186 -9.38 -21.42 13.41
C LEU A 186 -10.71 -20.68 13.61
N LYS A 187 -11.74 -21.32 14.15
CA LYS A 187 -13.06 -20.70 14.41
C LYS A 187 -13.00 -19.42 15.26
N LYS A 188 -11.96 -19.24 16.05
CA LYS A 188 -11.77 -18.08 16.93
C LYS A 188 -11.08 -16.91 16.24
N LEU A 189 -10.64 -17.09 14.99
CA LEU A 189 -9.84 -16.12 14.25
C LEU A 189 -10.70 -15.43 13.17
N ALA A 190 -10.42 -14.16 12.92
CA ALA A 190 -11.17 -13.38 11.91
C ALA A 190 -11.06 -13.96 10.50
N VAL A 191 -9.96 -14.65 10.18
CA VAL A 191 -9.76 -15.29 8.87
C VAL A 191 -10.72 -16.46 8.61
N PHE A 192 -11.37 -16.99 9.65
CA PHE A 192 -12.38 -18.06 9.53
C PHE A 192 -13.54 -17.68 8.60
N GLU A 193 -13.93 -16.39 8.56
CA GLU A 193 -14.95 -15.87 7.65
C GLU A 193 -14.66 -16.22 6.18
N TYR A 194 -13.39 -16.41 5.83
CA TYR A 194 -12.95 -16.67 4.46
C TYR A 194 -12.74 -18.15 4.14
N LEU A 195 -12.99 -19.08 5.06
CA LEU A 195 -12.69 -20.51 4.87
C LEU A 195 -13.31 -21.04 3.57
N ASP A 196 -14.61 -20.87 3.40
CA ASP A 196 -15.37 -21.42 2.28
C ASP A 196 -15.66 -20.41 1.16
N ARG A 197 -15.14 -19.19 1.28
CA ARG A 197 -15.32 -18.16 0.26
C ARG A 197 -14.41 -18.41 -0.92
N ASP A 198 -15.00 -18.45 -2.12
CA ASP A 198 -14.33 -18.53 -3.41
C ASP A 198 -14.66 -17.35 -4.35
N ASP A 199 -15.33 -16.33 -3.80
CA ASP A 199 -15.65 -15.05 -4.45
C ASP A 199 -14.59 -13.96 -4.18
N VAL A 200 -13.48 -14.33 -3.56
CA VAL A 200 -12.36 -13.45 -3.20
C VAL A 200 -11.05 -13.93 -3.86
N TYR A 201 -10.06 -13.05 -3.91
CA TYR A 201 -8.80 -13.30 -4.60
C TYR A 201 -7.63 -13.20 -3.64
N LEU A 202 -6.54 -13.91 -3.95
CA LEU A 202 -5.30 -13.93 -3.18
C LEU A 202 -4.21 -13.20 -3.93
N THR A 203 -3.40 -12.43 -3.21
CA THR A 203 -2.15 -11.85 -3.70
C THR A 203 -1.08 -11.91 -2.60
N PRO A 204 0.21 -12.12 -2.92
CA PRO A 204 1.26 -11.98 -1.92
C PRO A 204 1.26 -10.61 -1.27
N ASN A 205 1.30 -10.58 0.06
CA ASN A 205 1.22 -9.33 0.81
C ASN A 205 2.49 -8.47 0.68
N MET A 206 3.66 -9.11 0.67
CA MET A 206 4.95 -8.45 0.47
C MET A 206 5.65 -9.12 -0.71
N THR A 207 5.72 -8.46 -1.86
CA THR A 207 6.28 -9.07 -3.06
C THR A 207 6.84 -8.05 -4.03
N TYR A 208 7.92 -8.44 -4.69
CA TYR A 208 8.44 -7.76 -5.88
C TYR A 208 7.83 -8.30 -7.18
N LYS A 209 7.08 -9.40 -7.08
CA LYS A 209 6.38 -10.04 -8.19
C LYS A 209 4.90 -10.12 -7.82
N PRO A 210 4.11 -9.04 -8.06
CA PRO A 210 2.68 -9.08 -7.85
C PRO A 210 2.06 -10.17 -8.72
N ARG A 211 1.05 -10.82 -8.21
CA ARG A 211 0.26 -11.85 -8.90
C ARG A 211 -1.06 -12.04 -8.19
N MET A 212 -2.03 -12.60 -8.86
CA MET A 212 -3.37 -12.80 -8.30
C MET A 212 -3.93 -14.13 -8.72
N MET A 213 -4.63 -14.78 -7.80
CA MET A 213 -5.42 -15.97 -8.09
C MET A 213 -6.75 -15.95 -7.35
N LYS A 214 -7.73 -16.71 -7.85
CA LYS A 214 -8.97 -16.95 -7.13
C LYS A 214 -8.68 -17.79 -5.88
N LYS A 215 -9.29 -17.45 -4.74
CA LYS A 215 -9.12 -18.23 -3.52
C LYS A 215 -9.87 -19.55 -3.62
N PRO A 216 -9.24 -20.71 -3.36
CA PRO A 216 -9.96 -21.97 -3.26
C PRO A 216 -10.73 -22.07 -1.94
N LYS A 217 -11.75 -22.92 -1.91
CA LYS A 217 -12.49 -23.31 -0.69
C LYS A 217 -11.63 -24.20 0.23
N ASN A 218 -12.09 -24.40 1.43
CA ASN A 218 -11.46 -25.27 2.43
C ASN A 218 -10.00 -24.93 2.75
N CYS A 219 -9.62 -23.67 2.64
CA CYS A 219 -8.32 -23.18 3.07
C CYS A 219 -8.41 -21.74 3.58
N VAL A 220 -7.44 -21.35 4.38
CA VAL A 220 -7.25 -19.97 4.85
C VAL A 220 -5.86 -19.49 4.51
N VAL A 221 -5.57 -18.23 4.83
CA VAL A 221 -4.26 -17.63 4.59
C VAL A 221 -3.68 -17.05 5.87
N ASN A 222 -2.37 -16.99 5.97
CA ASN A 222 -1.70 -16.20 7.00
C ASN A 222 -1.32 -14.80 6.46
N GLY A 223 -0.72 -13.97 7.30
CA GLY A 223 -0.34 -12.60 6.99
C GLY A 223 0.63 -12.41 5.81
N SER A 224 1.21 -13.47 5.24
CA SER A 224 2.04 -13.39 4.04
C SER A 224 1.24 -13.27 2.73
N LEU A 225 -0.07 -13.55 2.78
CA LEU A 225 -1.04 -13.32 1.71
C LEU A 225 -2.06 -12.27 2.13
N ALA A 226 -2.52 -11.50 1.18
CA ALA A 226 -3.66 -10.60 1.32
C ALA A 226 -4.86 -11.21 0.59
N ILE A 227 -6.04 -11.09 1.17
CA ILE A 227 -7.32 -11.42 0.54
C ILE A 227 -7.89 -10.13 -0.05
N LEU A 228 -8.11 -10.12 -1.35
CA LEU A 228 -8.76 -9.04 -2.08
C LEU A 228 -10.25 -9.36 -2.23
N ILE A 229 -11.08 -8.50 -1.67
CA ILE A 229 -12.53 -8.66 -1.61
C ILE A 229 -13.15 -7.67 -2.58
N PRO A 230 -13.83 -8.13 -3.66
CA PRO A 230 -14.51 -7.23 -4.56
C PRO A 230 -15.54 -6.35 -3.84
N LYS A 231 -15.57 -5.07 -4.17
CA LYS A 231 -16.56 -4.12 -3.61
C LYS A 231 -17.95 -4.26 -4.25
N LYS A 232 -18.02 -4.88 -5.42
CA LYS A 232 -19.24 -5.19 -6.20
C LYS A 232 -19.17 -6.64 -6.61
N ASP A 233 -20.29 -7.22 -7.05
CA ASP A 233 -20.31 -8.55 -7.65
C ASP A 233 -19.50 -8.55 -8.96
N ILE A 234 -18.24 -8.97 -8.86
CA ILE A 234 -17.31 -9.03 -9.97
C ILE A 234 -16.60 -10.37 -9.93
N VAL A 235 -16.64 -11.07 -11.04
CA VAL A 235 -15.83 -12.28 -11.27
C VAL A 235 -14.74 -11.92 -12.27
N LEU A 236 -13.47 -12.04 -11.84
CA LEU A 236 -12.34 -11.80 -12.72
C LEU A 236 -12.16 -12.98 -13.67
N THR A 237 -11.88 -12.65 -14.92
CA THR A 237 -11.44 -13.63 -15.92
C THR A 237 -9.96 -14.01 -15.69
N ASP A 238 -9.53 -15.16 -16.21
CA ASP A 238 -8.14 -15.57 -16.16
C ASP A 238 -7.22 -14.50 -16.75
N LYS A 239 -7.62 -13.90 -17.85
CA LYS A 239 -6.87 -12.79 -18.49
C LYS A 239 -6.68 -11.59 -17.56
N GLN A 240 -7.67 -11.25 -16.74
CA GLN A 240 -7.57 -10.17 -15.76
C GLN A 240 -6.62 -10.55 -14.62
N MET A 241 -6.64 -11.80 -14.18
CA MET A 241 -5.70 -12.29 -13.16
C MET A 241 -4.27 -12.38 -13.70
N GLU A 242 -4.07 -12.88 -14.91
CA GLU A 242 -2.78 -12.96 -15.58
C GLU A 242 -2.10 -11.60 -15.73
N PHE A 243 -2.88 -10.53 -15.93
CA PHE A 243 -2.33 -9.18 -16.06
C PHE A 243 -1.48 -8.77 -14.84
N PHE A 244 -1.87 -9.18 -13.64
CA PHE A 244 -1.11 -8.86 -12.42
C PHE A 244 0.25 -9.55 -12.32
N SER A 245 0.50 -10.58 -13.14
CA SER A 245 1.78 -11.29 -13.22
C SER A 245 2.67 -10.78 -14.35
N THR A 246 2.19 -9.83 -15.18
CA THR A 246 2.98 -9.27 -16.28
C THR A 246 4.07 -8.33 -15.80
N GLU A 247 5.12 -8.19 -16.62
CA GLU A 247 6.18 -7.20 -16.40
C GLU A 247 5.63 -5.78 -16.37
N GLU A 248 4.70 -5.46 -17.28
CA GLU A 248 4.04 -4.15 -17.33
C GLU A 248 3.38 -3.79 -16.00
N TYR A 249 2.63 -4.72 -15.40
CA TYR A 249 2.01 -4.47 -14.09
C TYR A 249 3.03 -4.41 -12.96
N ARG A 250 4.09 -5.23 -13.03
CA ARG A 250 5.17 -5.20 -12.04
C ARG A 250 5.85 -3.84 -11.98
N GLU A 251 6.24 -3.28 -13.12
CA GLU A 251 6.85 -1.96 -13.20
C GLU A 251 5.90 -0.86 -12.74
N PHE A 252 4.65 -0.90 -13.18
CA PHE A 252 3.60 -0.02 -12.70
C PHE A 252 3.47 -0.06 -11.17
N TYR A 253 3.41 -1.26 -10.59
CA TYR A 253 3.22 -1.42 -9.15
C TYR A 253 4.45 -0.96 -8.35
N GLN A 254 5.66 -1.11 -8.88
CA GLN A 254 6.87 -0.55 -8.28
C GLN A 254 6.79 0.98 -8.21
N ILE A 255 6.37 1.65 -9.29
CA ILE A 255 6.15 3.11 -9.30
C ILE A 255 5.03 3.47 -8.32
N ALA A 256 3.90 2.77 -8.37
CA ALA A 256 2.79 2.96 -7.45
C ALA A 256 3.21 2.87 -5.98
N ARG A 257 4.20 2.04 -5.66
CA ARG A 257 4.78 1.89 -4.32
C ARG A 257 6.00 2.77 -4.07
N ASN A 258 6.26 3.76 -4.92
CA ASN A 258 7.42 4.65 -4.81
C ASN A 258 8.74 3.89 -4.65
N TYR A 259 8.89 2.73 -5.32
CA TYR A 259 10.06 1.84 -5.20
C TYR A 259 10.42 1.46 -3.76
N GLN A 260 9.44 1.35 -2.88
CA GLN A 260 9.68 0.89 -1.51
C GLN A 260 10.16 -0.56 -1.49
N THR A 261 11.13 -0.86 -0.64
CA THR A 261 11.70 -2.21 -0.52
C THR A 261 11.12 -3.00 0.65
N ARG A 262 10.80 -2.34 1.76
CA ARG A 262 10.36 -3.02 2.99
C ARG A 262 8.89 -2.83 3.34
N SER A 263 8.21 -1.91 2.71
CA SER A 263 6.81 -1.58 3.00
C SER A 263 5.88 -1.88 1.83
N LEU A 264 6.16 -2.95 1.06
CA LEU A 264 5.36 -3.38 -0.08
C LEU A 264 4.06 -4.09 0.33
N ASN A 265 3.60 -3.87 1.54
CA ASN A 265 2.35 -4.45 2.01
C ASN A 265 1.18 -4.02 1.12
N VAL A 266 0.32 -4.97 0.81
CA VAL A 266 -1.00 -4.67 0.23
C VAL A 266 -1.91 -4.23 1.38
N ASP A 267 -2.09 -2.93 1.53
CA ASP A 267 -2.91 -2.29 2.58
C ASP A 267 -4.14 -1.59 1.97
N ALA A 268 -4.94 -0.96 2.80
CA ALA A 268 -6.16 -0.27 2.38
C ALA A 268 -5.92 0.83 1.34
N CYS A 269 -4.73 1.43 1.30
CA CYS A 269 -4.38 2.42 0.29
C CYS A 269 -3.85 1.76 -0.99
N SER A 270 -2.90 0.84 -0.86
CA SER A 270 -2.23 0.24 -2.01
C SER A 270 -3.10 -0.75 -2.78
N VAL A 271 -4.12 -1.35 -2.14
CA VAL A 271 -5.12 -2.18 -2.81
C VAL A 271 -5.86 -1.42 -3.91
N PHE A 272 -5.90 -0.10 -3.84
CA PHE A 272 -6.43 0.76 -4.89
C PHE A 272 -5.87 0.43 -6.28
N PHE A 273 -4.58 0.08 -6.38
CA PHE A 273 -3.89 -0.18 -7.63
C PHE A 273 -4.16 -1.57 -8.21
N TYR A 274 -4.81 -2.46 -7.47
CA TYR A 274 -5.36 -3.69 -8.01
C TYR A 274 -6.69 -3.37 -8.69
N GLY A 275 -6.62 -2.99 -9.97
CA GLY A 275 -7.76 -2.56 -10.76
C GLY A 275 -8.27 -3.65 -11.71
N LEU A 276 -9.39 -3.39 -12.36
CA LEU A 276 -9.92 -4.23 -13.43
C LEU A 276 -9.46 -3.70 -14.79
N LEU A 277 -9.02 -4.61 -15.67
CA LEU A 277 -8.78 -4.24 -17.07
C LEU A 277 -10.09 -3.72 -17.68
N ARG A 278 -10.00 -2.53 -18.26
CA ARG A 278 -11.13 -1.91 -18.97
C ARG A 278 -11.48 -2.69 -20.22
N ASP A 279 -12.74 -2.86 -20.45
CA ASP A 279 -13.23 -3.28 -21.75
C ASP A 279 -12.99 -2.14 -22.76
N LYS A 280 -12.31 -2.44 -23.87
CA LYS A 280 -11.99 -1.46 -24.92
C LYS A 280 -13.23 -0.75 -25.49
N ASN A 281 -14.41 -1.35 -25.34
CA ASN A 281 -15.68 -0.84 -25.85
C ASN A 281 -16.45 0.02 -24.85
N LYS A 282 -15.99 0.15 -23.59
CA LYS A 282 -16.63 1.02 -22.60
C LYS A 282 -15.90 2.35 -22.51
N LYS A 283 -16.68 3.45 -22.58
CA LYS A 283 -16.16 4.81 -22.27
C LYS A 283 -15.47 4.78 -20.90
N SER A 284 -14.31 5.40 -20.83
CA SER A 284 -13.51 5.52 -19.60
C SER A 284 -14.39 5.96 -18.43
N PRO A 285 -14.63 5.15 -17.40
CA PRO A 285 -15.19 5.68 -16.19
C PRO A 285 -14.18 6.67 -15.59
N ILE A 286 -14.70 7.74 -15.06
CA ILE A 286 -13.94 8.68 -14.23
C ILE A 286 -13.33 7.82 -13.12
N ILE A 287 -12.03 7.95 -12.87
CA ILE A 287 -11.38 7.37 -11.69
C ILE A 287 -12.24 7.79 -10.51
N GLU A 288 -12.99 6.85 -9.92
CA GLU A 288 -13.80 7.15 -8.75
C GLU A 288 -12.85 7.69 -7.68
N LYS A 289 -13.19 8.87 -7.16
CA LYS A 289 -12.36 9.57 -6.17
C LYS A 289 -12.09 8.62 -5.01
N PHE A 290 -10.85 8.46 -4.64
CA PHE A 290 -10.49 7.72 -3.44
C PHE A 290 -11.20 8.38 -2.25
N ASN A 291 -12.13 7.68 -1.61
CA ASN A 291 -12.84 8.17 -0.43
C ASN A 291 -12.06 7.78 0.82
N GLU A 292 -11.48 8.75 1.51
CA GLU A 292 -10.77 8.55 2.78
C GLU A 292 -11.66 7.91 3.87
N GLN A 293 -12.99 8.01 3.75
CA GLN A 293 -13.94 7.38 4.67
C GLN A 293 -13.91 5.84 4.65
N ASP A 294 -13.49 5.21 3.54
CA ASP A 294 -13.30 3.74 3.50
C ASP A 294 -12.09 3.27 4.35
N ASN A 295 -11.21 4.19 4.76
CA ASN A 295 -10.06 3.90 5.62
C ASN A 295 -10.38 3.94 7.13
N SER A 296 -11.54 4.45 7.53
CA SER A 296 -11.93 4.56 8.96
C SER A 296 -12.02 3.19 9.65
N ALA A 297 -12.39 2.15 8.93
CA ALA A 297 -12.46 0.79 9.49
C ALA A 297 -11.09 0.21 9.89
N GLN A 298 -9.98 0.66 9.27
CA GLN A 298 -8.64 0.22 9.67
C GLN A 298 -8.03 1.06 10.80
N LEU A 299 -8.44 2.30 10.96
CA LEU A 299 -8.05 3.14 12.11
C LEU A 299 -8.62 2.60 13.42
N THR A 300 -9.83 2.01 13.38
CA THR A 300 -10.49 1.40 14.55
C THR A 300 -9.73 0.17 15.07
N ILE A 301 -8.97 -0.55 14.22
CA ILE A 301 -8.15 -1.69 14.66
C ILE A 301 -6.95 -1.23 15.51
N PHE A 302 -6.41 -0.02 15.28
CA PHE A 302 -5.36 0.55 16.13
C PHE A 302 -5.86 1.01 17.50
N GLU A 303 -7.16 1.25 17.67
CA GLU A 303 -7.77 1.58 18.97
C GLU A 303 -8.03 0.35 19.85
N TYR A 304 -8.17 -0.84 19.25
CA TYR A 304 -8.35 -2.11 19.98
C TYR A 304 -7.05 -2.76 20.47
N MET A 305 -5.89 -2.17 20.18
CA MET A 305 -4.58 -2.68 20.62
C MET A 305 -3.97 -1.82 21.75
N LYS A 306 -4.81 -1.20 22.56
CA LYS A 306 -4.41 -0.55 23.83
C LYS A 306 -4.67 -1.47 25.00
#